data_d3e32fb8c8e0d0c3687f712c944fe9d0
#
_entry.id   d3e32fb8c8e0d0c3687f712c944fe9d0
#
_cell.length_a   1.000
_cell.length_b   1.000
_cell.length_c   1.000
_cell.angle_alpha   90.00
_cell.angle_beta   90.00
_cell.angle_gamma   90.00
#
_symmetry.space_group_name_H-M   'P 1'
#
loop_
_entity.id
_entity.type
_entity.pdbx_description
1 polymer ?
#
loop_
_entity_poly.entity_id
_entity_poly.type
_entity_poly.pdbx_seq_one_letter_code
_entity_poly.pdbx_strand_id
1 'polypeptide(L)'
;MKRFCTLLFTALLLTAALCVNASASRYDSAAQDLAAIGMFRGTGSSFDLDRAPTRSEAAIMLVRLYGAEDQAKAAYDAGEIKHPFTDVSAYTAPYVAWLYTNGITNGTSAATFGSGQACTLQNYIVFLLRALGYKDGTDFQYAQAADLAQTCGFYSPLLYEGTFLRDDLAALTYQALASNVKDMDTSLLSSLIANGAIDKAAAQPLTDKIDAYRALVQSTRGMESGSMDLDTVSHIDMTIKADGETTSSKMTTVGSTQSIVNGSDSRMAVTSKTTDNDGTTTESGSWIKDGWLYISTTADGETAKIKLAAGSDLAELEDLVQLPDLNVSGLAMVKSISTRRSGSDTVYTLVIGQSSVNSLLDSTLSGMLDGMEDAEGITMSSQASDITSSYTVSSQGVLKELRAAYSTTIHFSIPATADSPAQTMDMTCAYDTTITVKATGSAVKVTYPDLSGFVEIDMD
;
A
#
# COMPACT_ATOMS: atom_id res chain seq x y z
N MET A 1 24.39 12.22 18.58
CA MET A 1 23.41 11.19 18.92
C MET A 1 22.05 11.77 19.31
N LYS A 2 21.86 12.51 20.43
CA LYS A 2 20.49 13.00 20.80
C LYS A 2 19.77 13.80 19.70
N ARG A 3 20.46 14.72 19.01
CA ARG A 3 19.88 15.49 17.89
C ARG A 3 19.57 14.65 16.65
N PHE A 4 20.39 13.62 16.38
CA PHE A 4 20.21 12.66 15.31
C PHE A 4 18.97 11.77 15.56
N CYS A 5 18.84 11.25 16.79
CA CYS A 5 17.65 10.49 17.19
C CYS A 5 16.36 11.32 17.13
N THR A 6 16.42 12.62 17.45
CA THR A 6 15.23 13.49 17.41
C THR A 6 14.78 13.78 15.97
N LEU A 7 15.74 14.01 15.04
CA LEU A 7 15.45 14.20 13.61
C LEU A 7 14.93 12.91 12.96
N LEU A 8 15.54 11.77 13.26
CA LEU A 8 15.06 10.46 12.81
C LEU A 8 13.64 10.15 13.33
N PHE A 9 13.36 10.59 14.56
CA PHE A 9 12.09 10.36 15.22
C PHE A 9 10.95 11.19 14.60
N THR A 10 11.20 12.47 14.27
CA THR A 10 10.22 13.30 13.54
C THR A 10 9.97 12.77 12.12
N ALA A 11 11.01 12.32 11.44
CA ALA A 11 10.89 11.69 10.13
C ALA A 11 10.09 10.37 10.20
N LEU A 12 10.33 9.51 11.21
CA LEU A 12 9.63 8.23 11.37
C LEU A 12 8.13 8.39 11.70
N LEU A 13 7.76 9.46 12.42
CA LEU A 13 6.34 9.79 12.67
C LEU A 13 5.62 10.27 11.41
N LEU A 14 6.34 10.93 10.47
CA LEU A 14 5.79 11.36 9.19
C LEU A 14 5.73 10.21 8.16
N THR A 15 6.65 9.24 8.21
CA THR A 15 6.80 8.19 7.18
C THR A 15 5.91 6.98 7.36
N ALA A 16 5.12 6.89 8.43
CA ALA A 16 4.09 5.84 8.54
C ALA A 16 3.01 5.94 7.43
N ALA A 17 3.03 6.98 6.62
CA ALA A 17 2.07 7.25 5.56
C ALA A 17 2.61 7.06 4.13
N LEU A 18 3.93 6.94 3.93
CA LEU A 18 4.51 6.92 2.58
C LEU A 18 5.62 5.86 2.53
N CYS A 19 5.62 4.97 1.58
CA CYS A 19 6.76 4.58 0.76
C CYS A 19 6.77 3.17 0.25
N VAL A 20 7.20 3.09 -0.96
CA VAL A 20 7.42 1.90 -1.76
C VAL A 20 8.90 1.82 -2.10
N ASN A 21 9.57 0.76 -1.72
CA ASN A 21 10.58 0.06 -2.52
C ASN A 21 11.19 -1.15 -1.80
N ALA A 22 11.33 -2.20 -2.53
CA ALA A 22 11.29 -3.61 -2.29
C ALA A 22 12.55 -4.28 -1.73
N SER A 23 12.40 -5.40 -1.03
CA SER A 23 13.14 -6.64 -1.30
C SER A 23 12.81 -7.82 -0.38
N ALA A 24 11.57 -7.95 0.03
CA ALA A 24 10.99 -9.21 0.51
C ALA A 24 9.65 -9.37 -0.17
N SER A 25 9.16 -10.60 -0.36
CA SER A 25 7.83 -10.82 -0.92
C SER A 25 6.78 -10.03 -0.13
N ARG A 26 6.18 -9.04 -0.78
CA ARG A 26 5.17 -8.16 -0.17
C ARG A 26 3.80 -8.80 -0.09
N TYR A 27 3.55 -9.78 -0.97
CA TYR A 27 2.21 -10.28 -1.27
C TYR A 27 2.06 -11.78 -1.03
N ASP A 28 2.81 -12.35 -0.08
CA ASP A 28 2.71 -13.77 0.30
C ASP A 28 1.28 -14.22 0.55
N SER A 29 0.49 -13.40 1.26
CA SER A 29 -0.91 -13.71 1.57
C SER A 29 -1.77 -13.81 0.32
N ALA A 30 -1.57 -12.91 -0.64
CA ALA A 30 -2.27 -12.93 -1.91
C ALA A 30 -1.89 -14.17 -2.73
N ALA A 31 -0.60 -14.54 -2.77
CA ALA A 31 -0.13 -15.76 -3.44
C ALA A 31 -0.73 -17.02 -2.82
N GLN A 32 -0.83 -17.09 -1.47
CA GLN A 32 -1.46 -18.20 -0.75
C GLN A 32 -2.96 -18.30 -1.05
N ASP A 33 -3.70 -17.19 -1.02
CA ASP A 33 -5.13 -17.17 -1.34
C ASP A 33 -5.38 -17.58 -2.79
N LEU A 34 -4.56 -17.12 -3.75
CA LEU A 34 -4.63 -17.54 -5.15
C LEU A 34 -4.30 -19.02 -5.33
N ALA A 35 -3.38 -19.56 -4.52
CA ALA A 35 -3.05 -20.99 -4.56
C ALA A 35 -4.21 -21.84 -4.00
N ALA A 36 -4.90 -21.39 -2.97
CA ALA A 36 -6.04 -22.08 -2.38
C ALA A 36 -7.20 -22.27 -3.38
N ILE A 37 -7.38 -21.34 -4.32
CA ILE A 37 -8.36 -21.43 -5.40
C ILE A 37 -7.80 -22.02 -6.71
N GLY A 38 -6.55 -22.54 -6.69
CA GLY A 38 -5.91 -23.17 -7.85
C GLY A 38 -5.40 -22.21 -8.94
N MET A 39 -5.54 -20.89 -8.73
CA MET A 39 -5.16 -19.86 -9.70
C MET A 39 -3.65 -19.72 -9.81
N PHE A 40 -2.92 -19.69 -8.71
CA PHE A 40 -1.46 -19.55 -8.65
C PHE A 40 -0.81 -20.85 -8.17
N ARG A 41 0.34 -21.21 -8.75
CA ARG A 41 1.05 -22.43 -8.35
C ARG A 41 2.53 -22.11 -8.17
N GLY A 42 3.11 -22.69 -7.13
CA GLY A 42 4.56 -22.65 -6.89
C GLY A 42 5.35 -23.50 -7.89
N THR A 43 6.67 -23.39 -7.81
CA THR A 43 7.63 -24.15 -8.64
C THR A 43 8.27 -25.30 -7.86
N GLY A 44 7.57 -25.82 -6.85
CA GLY A 44 8.03 -26.87 -5.95
C GLY A 44 7.64 -26.57 -4.50
N SER A 45 8.62 -26.28 -3.64
CA SER A 45 8.38 -25.96 -2.22
C SER A 45 8.08 -24.49 -1.94
N SER A 46 8.23 -23.60 -2.93
CA SER A 46 8.01 -22.15 -2.78
C SER A 46 7.21 -21.57 -3.94
N PHE A 47 6.78 -20.31 -3.81
CA PHE A 47 6.14 -19.56 -4.88
C PHE A 47 7.15 -18.82 -5.78
N ASP A 48 8.45 -18.77 -5.41
CA ASP A 48 9.53 -18.04 -6.10
C ASP A 48 9.12 -16.60 -6.44
N LEU A 49 8.63 -15.89 -5.44
CA LEU A 49 8.02 -14.57 -5.62
C LEU A 49 9.03 -13.48 -5.97
N ASP A 50 10.30 -13.69 -5.66
CA ASP A 50 11.43 -12.76 -5.80
C ASP A 50 12.07 -12.70 -7.20
N ARG A 51 11.55 -13.46 -8.17
CA ARG A 51 12.05 -13.45 -9.54
C ARG A 51 11.03 -12.93 -10.56
N ALA A 52 11.53 -12.46 -11.70
CA ALA A 52 10.67 -12.06 -12.80
C ALA A 52 9.83 -13.25 -13.33
N PRO A 53 8.53 -13.06 -13.62
CA PRO A 53 7.71 -14.07 -14.27
C PRO A 53 8.09 -14.19 -15.75
N THR A 54 8.04 -15.41 -16.28
CA THR A 54 8.18 -15.65 -17.71
C THR A 54 6.87 -15.39 -18.45
N ARG A 55 6.93 -15.16 -19.77
CA ARG A 55 5.73 -15.06 -20.62
C ARG A 55 4.90 -16.34 -20.60
N SER A 56 5.53 -17.51 -20.44
CA SER A 56 4.81 -18.77 -20.25
C SER A 56 3.99 -18.79 -18.97
N GLU A 57 4.54 -18.32 -17.87
CA GLU A 57 3.82 -18.26 -16.60
C GLU A 57 2.66 -17.26 -16.67
N ALA A 58 2.87 -16.10 -17.28
CA ALA A 58 1.81 -15.11 -17.51
C ALA A 58 0.70 -15.68 -18.44
N ALA A 59 1.06 -16.45 -19.46
CA ALA A 59 0.09 -17.10 -20.34
C ALA A 59 -0.78 -18.13 -19.60
N ILE A 60 -0.19 -18.93 -18.71
CA ILE A 60 -0.93 -19.87 -17.87
C ILE A 60 -1.91 -19.13 -16.99
N MET A 61 -1.45 -18.07 -16.32
CA MET A 61 -2.33 -17.24 -15.47
C MET A 61 -3.48 -16.63 -16.26
N LEU A 62 -3.21 -16.13 -17.47
CA LEU A 62 -4.24 -15.54 -18.31
C LEU A 62 -5.32 -16.54 -18.70
N VAL A 63 -4.96 -17.78 -19.12
CA VAL A 63 -5.93 -18.81 -19.46
C VAL A 63 -6.80 -19.20 -18.25
N ARG A 64 -6.23 -19.24 -17.05
CA ARG A 64 -6.98 -19.44 -15.80
C ARG A 64 -7.94 -18.29 -15.52
N LEU A 65 -7.52 -17.04 -15.74
CA LEU A 65 -8.37 -15.85 -15.60
C LEU A 65 -9.55 -15.82 -16.59
N TYR A 66 -9.42 -16.51 -17.73
CA TYR A 66 -10.54 -16.77 -18.64
C TYR A 66 -11.42 -17.93 -18.19
N GLY A 67 -11.04 -18.67 -17.15
CA GLY A 67 -11.72 -19.89 -16.73
C GLY A 67 -11.60 -21.03 -17.72
N ALA A 68 -10.57 -21.03 -18.54
CA ALA A 68 -10.45 -21.92 -19.71
C ALA A 68 -9.37 -23.01 -19.57
N GLU A 69 -8.79 -23.23 -18.37
CA GLU A 69 -7.67 -24.16 -18.19
C GLU A 69 -8.02 -25.58 -18.64
N ASP A 70 -9.15 -26.13 -18.18
CA ASP A 70 -9.55 -27.49 -18.53
C ASP A 70 -9.98 -27.60 -19.98
N GLN A 71 -10.68 -26.59 -20.52
CA GLN A 71 -11.04 -26.52 -21.93
C GLN A 71 -9.79 -26.50 -22.83
N ALA A 72 -8.79 -25.67 -22.47
CA ALA A 72 -7.54 -25.54 -23.21
C ALA A 72 -6.78 -26.87 -23.29
N LYS A 73 -6.68 -27.58 -22.16
CA LYS A 73 -6.02 -28.90 -22.11
C LYS A 73 -6.77 -29.94 -22.94
N ALA A 74 -8.09 -30.07 -22.73
CA ALA A 74 -8.92 -31.04 -23.45
C ALA A 74 -8.87 -30.80 -24.97
N ALA A 75 -9.04 -29.55 -25.43
CA ALA A 75 -9.00 -29.21 -26.85
C ALA A 75 -7.61 -29.45 -27.48
N TYR A 76 -6.54 -29.17 -26.73
CA TYR A 76 -5.17 -29.44 -27.20
C TYR A 76 -4.88 -30.94 -27.32
N ASP A 77 -5.27 -31.72 -26.32
CA ASP A 77 -5.10 -33.19 -26.33
C ASP A 77 -5.91 -33.85 -27.44
N ALA A 78 -7.10 -33.32 -27.75
CA ALA A 78 -7.92 -33.74 -28.89
C ALA A 78 -7.38 -33.26 -30.25
N GLY A 79 -6.34 -32.40 -30.29
CA GLY A 79 -5.75 -31.84 -31.50
C GLY A 79 -6.61 -30.78 -32.20
N GLU A 80 -7.63 -30.24 -31.51
CA GLU A 80 -8.55 -29.23 -32.03
C GLU A 80 -7.91 -27.83 -32.09
N ILE A 81 -7.00 -27.53 -31.17
CA ILE A 81 -6.23 -26.28 -31.15
C ILE A 81 -4.74 -26.52 -31.26
N LYS A 82 -4.02 -25.60 -31.91
CA LYS A 82 -2.58 -25.69 -32.16
C LYS A 82 -1.95 -24.30 -32.14
N HIS A 83 -0.64 -24.24 -32.02
CA HIS A 83 0.16 -23.04 -32.19
C HIS A 83 1.36 -23.30 -33.11
N PRO A 84 1.94 -22.28 -33.79
CA PRO A 84 3.07 -22.43 -34.71
C PRO A 84 4.44 -22.35 -34.01
N PHE A 85 4.49 -22.08 -32.70
CA PHE A 85 5.72 -21.71 -32.00
C PHE A 85 6.55 -22.92 -31.62
N THR A 86 7.88 -22.80 -31.80
CA THR A 86 8.86 -23.88 -31.59
C THR A 86 9.52 -23.84 -30.22
N ASP A 87 9.37 -22.74 -29.48
CA ASP A 87 9.99 -22.49 -28.16
C ASP A 87 9.05 -22.72 -26.98
N VAL A 88 7.92 -23.36 -27.19
CA VAL A 88 6.92 -23.66 -26.16
C VAL A 88 7.11 -25.07 -25.63
N SER A 89 7.19 -25.21 -24.30
CA SER A 89 7.27 -26.52 -23.65
C SER A 89 5.95 -27.31 -23.75
N ALA A 90 6.03 -28.65 -23.66
CA ALA A 90 4.83 -29.50 -23.66
C ALA A 90 3.84 -29.13 -22.53
N TYR A 91 4.34 -28.68 -21.38
CA TYR A 91 3.51 -28.23 -20.26
C TYR A 91 2.71 -26.96 -20.58
N THR A 92 3.34 -26.01 -21.30
CA THR A 92 2.73 -24.70 -21.62
C THR A 92 1.93 -24.72 -22.92
N ALA A 93 2.17 -25.71 -23.78
CA ALA A 93 1.57 -25.80 -25.12
C ALA A 93 0.03 -25.69 -25.15
N PRO A 94 -0.76 -26.35 -24.27
CA PRO A 94 -2.19 -26.20 -24.27
C PRO A 94 -2.67 -24.77 -24.05
N TYR A 95 -2.03 -24.07 -23.14
CA TYR A 95 -2.36 -22.68 -22.80
C TYR A 95 -2.04 -21.73 -23.96
N VAL A 96 -0.84 -21.85 -24.52
CA VAL A 96 -0.43 -21.02 -25.66
C VAL A 96 -1.26 -21.31 -26.91
N ALA A 97 -1.62 -22.57 -27.16
CA ALA A 97 -2.51 -22.95 -28.27
C ALA A 97 -3.89 -22.31 -28.11
N TRP A 98 -4.44 -22.32 -26.89
CA TRP A 98 -5.74 -21.69 -26.62
C TRP A 98 -5.69 -20.19 -26.84
N LEU A 99 -4.67 -19.50 -26.30
CA LEU A 99 -4.47 -18.05 -26.48
C LEU A 99 -4.29 -17.68 -27.96
N TYR A 100 -3.53 -18.49 -28.73
CA TYR A 100 -3.30 -18.26 -30.14
C TYR A 100 -4.57 -18.46 -30.97
N THR A 101 -5.30 -19.55 -30.75
CA THR A 101 -6.56 -19.87 -31.45
C THR A 101 -7.65 -18.81 -31.19
N ASN A 102 -7.68 -18.23 -29.98
CA ASN A 102 -8.62 -17.17 -29.64
C ASN A 102 -8.11 -15.74 -29.99
N GLY A 103 -6.98 -15.61 -30.69
CA GLY A 103 -6.46 -14.32 -31.15
C GLY A 103 -5.92 -13.41 -30.02
N ILE A 104 -5.65 -13.99 -28.85
CA ILE A 104 -5.17 -13.23 -27.66
C ILE A 104 -3.66 -13.02 -27.72
N THR A 105 -2.93 -13.92 -28.41
CA THR A 105 -1.49 -13.79 -28.65
C THR A 105 -1.13 -14.11 -30.10
N ASN A 106 -0.14 -13.40 -30.62
CA ASN A 106 0.50 -13.69 -31.92
C ASN A 106 1.94 -14.15 -31.78
N GLY A 107 2.43 -14.38 -30.55
CA GLY A 107 3.82 -14.63 -30.26
C GLY A 107 4.71 -13.38 -30.37
N THR A 108 6.01 -13.58 -30.27
CA THR A 108 7.04 -12.53 -30.52
C THR A 108 7.50 -12.53 -31.98
N SER A 109 7.25 -13.64 -32.69
CA SER A 109 7.41 -13.78 -34.14
C SER A 109 6.47 -14.86 -34.65
N ALA A 110 6.45 -15.10 -35.98
CA ALA A 110 5.64 -16.15 -36.58
C ALA A 110 5.95 -17.56 -36.05
N ALA A 111 7.17 -17.80 -35.52
CA ALA A 111 7.63 -19.10 -35.06
C ALA A 111 8.04 -19.16 -33.59
N THR A 112 7.99 -18.05 -32.85
CA THR A 112 8.39 -17.97 -31.44
C THR A 112 7.34 -17.31 -30.60
N PHE A 113 7.04 -17.91 -29.45
CA PHE A 113 6.19 -17.32 -28.40
C PHE A 113 6.97 -16.38 -27.47
N GLY A 114 8.28 -16.62 -27.32
CA GLY A 114 9.13 -15.97 -26.34
C GLY A 114 8.97 -16.58 -24.92
N SER A 115 8.80 -17.89 -24.84
CA SER A 115 8.42 -18.62 -23.61
C SER A 115 9.27 -18.28 -22.39
N GLY A 116 10.60 -18.17 -22.53
CA GLY A 116 11.54 -17.86 -21.47
C GLY A 116 11.78 -16.36 -21.24
N GLN A 117 11.21 -15.49 -22.05
CA GLN A 117 11.36 -14.05 -21.87
C GLN A 117 10.58 -13.57 -20.64
N ALA A 118 11.11 -12.57 -19.96
CA ALA A 118 10.40 -11.93 -18.85
C ALA A 118 9.09 -11.29 -19.35
N CYS A 119 8.02 -11.47 -18.58
CA CYS A 119 6.80 -10.70 -18.76
C CYS A 119 7.00 -9.33 -18.10
N THR A 120 6.67 -8.26 -18.77
CA THR A 120 6.72 -6.91 -18.20
C THR A 120 5.41 -6.57 -17.48
N LEU A 121 5.45 -5.64 -16.53
CA LEU A 121 4.28 -5.08 -15.87
C LEU A 121 3.23 -4.63 -16.89
N GLN A 122 3.63 -3.84 -17.89
CA GLN A 122 2.73 -3.33 -18.94
C GLN A 122 2.02 -4.46 -19.69
N ASN A 123 2.76 -5.53 -20.08
CA ASN A 123 2.16 -6.68 -20.75
C ASN A 123 1.15 -7.40 -19.86
N TYR A 124 1.45 -7.51 -18.56
CA TYR A 124 0.56 -8.19 -17.63
C TYR A 124 -0.70 -7.39 -17.34
N ILE A 125 -0.61 -6.08 -17.18
CA ILE A 125 -1.77 -5.17 -17.08
C ILE A 125 -2.71 -5.36 -18.29
N VAL A 126 -2.17 -5.38 -19.51
CA VAL A 126 -2.97 -5.62 -20.72
C VAL A 126 -3.69 -6.97 -20.67
N PHE A 127 -3.02 -8.02 -20.16
CA PHE A 127 -3.65 -9.33 -19.99
C PHE A 127 -4.83 -9.28 -19.02
N LEU A 128 -4.67 -8.60 -17.89
CA LEU A 128 -5.74 -8.43 -16.90
C LEU A 128 -6.92 -7.63 -17.43
N LEU A 129 -6.67 -6.56 -18.15
CA LEU A 129 -7.74 -5.78 -18.81
C LEU A 129 -8.54 -6.62 -19.80
N ARG A 130 -7.86 -7.46 -20.60
CA ARG A 130 -8.54 -8.40 -21.50
C ARG A 130 -9.37 -9.43 -20.74
N ALA A 131 -8.87 -9.97 -19.63
CA ALA A 131 -9.61 -10.90 -18.78
C ALA A 131 -10.85 -10.24 -18.16
N LEU A 132 -10.78 -8.94 -17.87
CA LEU A 132 -11.93 -8.13 -17.41
C LEU A 132 -12.89 -7.74 -18.55
N GLY A 133 -12.61 -8.11 -19.82
CA GLY A 133 -13.48 -7.87 -20.96
C GLY A 133 -13.19 -6.59 -21.75
N TYR A 134 -12.11 -5.86 -21.44
CA TYR A 134 -11.69 -4.68 -22.21
C TYR A 134 -10.92 -5.09 -23.46
N LYS A 135 -11.01 -4.28 -24.51
CA LYS A 135 -10.45 -4.57 -25.85
C LYS A 135 -9.44 -3.50 -26.27
N ASP A 136 -8.25 -3.95 -26.71
CA ASP A 136 -7.25 -3.10 -27.34
C ASP A 136 -7.84 -2.34 -28.54
N GLY A 137 -7.42 -1.10 -28.72
CA GLY A 137 -7.83 -0.24 -29.84
C GLY A 137 -9.28 0.26 -29.76
N THR A 138 -10.08 -0.26 -28.81
CA THR A 138 -11.47 0.15 -28.59
C THR A 138 -11.62 0.84 -27.23
N ASP A 139 -11.22 0.16 -26.16
CA ASP A 139 -11.40 0.65 -24.80
C ASP A 139 -10.12 1.32 -24.26
N PHE A 140 -8.95 0.89 -24.75
CA PHE A 140 -7.66 1.48 -24.39
C PHE A 140 -6.65 1.29 -25.52
N GLN A 141 -5.58 2.07 -25.50
CA GLN A 141 -4.36 1.82 -26.28
C GLN A 141 -3.32 1.18 -25.38
N TYR A 142 -2.43 0.36 -25.94
CA TYR A 142 -1.39 -0.33 -25.19
C TYR A 142 -0.60 0.62 -24.24
N ALA A 143 -0.23 1.81 -24.71
CA ALA A 143 0.54 2.76 -23.92
C ALA A 143 -0.24 3.36 -22.72
N GLN A 144 -1.57 3.40 -22.77
CA GLN A 144 -2.47 3.93 -21.74
C GLN A 144 -3.15 2.82 -20.92
N ALA A 145 -2.73 1.57 -21.06
CA ALA A 145 -3.34 0.44 -20.33
C ALA A 145 -3.24 0.62 -18.81
N ALA A 146 -2.15 1.20 -18.31
CA ALA A 146 -1.96 1.48 -16.89
C ALA A 146 -3.01 2.46 -16.34
N ASP A 147 -3.38 3.51 -17.10
CA ASP A 147 -4.38 4.51 -16.70
C ASP A 147 -5.76 3.86 -16.54
N LEU A 148 -6.13 2.97 -17.48
CA LEU A 148 -7.38 2.22 -17.36
C LEU A 148 -7.34 1.22 -16.20
N ALA A 149 -6.21 0.55 -15.96
CA ALA A 149 -6.04 -0.37 -14.84
C ALA A 149 -6.18 0.34 -13.49
N GLN A 150 -5.66 1.56 -13.38
CA GLN A 150 -5.85 2.43 -12.21
C GLN A 150 -7.32 2.81 -12.04
N THR A 151 -7.99 3.21 -13.11
CA THR A 151 -9.44 3.50 -13.11
C THR A 151 -10.27 2.27 -12.70
N CYS A 152 -9.88 1.06 -13.13
CA CYS A 152 -10.50 -0.19 -12.71
C CYS A 152 -10.18 -0.57 -11.25
N GLY A 153 -9.21 0.10 -10.61
CA GLY A 153 -8.85 -0.06 -9.21
C GLY A 153 -7.93 -1.23 -8.90
N PHE A 154 -7.42 -1.98 -9.90
CA PHE A 154 -6.51 -3.10 -9.65
C PHE A 154 -5.02 -2.77 -9.78
N TYR A 155 -4.68 -1.55 -10.15
CA TYR A 155 -3.31 -1.07 -10.28
C TYR A 155 -3.14 0.30 -9.63
N SER A 156 -2.00 0.50 -8.97
CA SER A 156 -1.55 1.81 -8.49
C SER A 156 -0.05 1.95 -8.79
N PRO A 157 0.41 3.02 -9.45
CA PRO A 157 1.83 3.20 -9.74
C PRO A 157 2.69 3.22 -8.46
N LEU A 158 2.14 3.66 -7.33
CA LEU A 158 2.82 3.71 -6.04
C LEU A 158 3.19 2.33 -5.46
N LEU A 159 2.57 1.24 -5.94
CA LEU A 159 2.77 -0.11 -5.41
C LEU A 159 3.69 -0.97 -6.29
N TYR A 160 4.06 -0.53 -7.49
CA TYR A 160 4.76 -1.35 -8.48
C TYR A 160 5.93 -0.60 -9.09
N GLU A 161 6.99 -0.43 -8.32
CA GLU A 161 8.22 0.19 -8.78
C GLU A 161 9.32 -0.85 -9.06
N GLY A 162 10.21 -0.54 -10.00
CA GLY A 162 11.36 -1.37 -10.30
C GLY A 162 11.06 -2.57 -11.19
N THR A 163 11.68 -3.72 -10.89
CA THR A 163 11.54 -4.95 -11.68
C THR A 163 10.24 -5.66 -11.36
N PHE A 164 9.43 -5.96 -12.37
CA PHE A 164 8.20 -6.73 -12.23
C PHE A 164 8.50 -8.18 -11.83
N LEU A 165 8.04 -8.57 -10.65
CA LEU A 165 8.30 -9.88 -10.05
C LEU A 165 7.05 -10.77 -10.07
N ARG A 166 7.22 -12.06 -9.75
CA ARG A 166 6.09 -12.99 -9.54
C ARG A 166 5.20 -12.58 -8.36
N ASP A 167 5.77 -11.88 -7.41
CA ASP A 167 5.07 -11.23 -6.31
C ASP A 167 4.05 -10.21 -6.82
N ASP A 168 4.50 -9.31 -7.69
CA ASP A 168 3.64 -8.30 -8.33
C ASP A 168 2.58 -8.94 -9.24
N LEU A 169 2.96 -10.02 -9.95
CA LEU A 169 2.02 -10.79 -10.78
C LEU A 169 0.89 -11.37 -9.91
N ALA A 170 1.23 -11.95 -8.75
CA ALA A 170 0.25 -12.48 -7.82
C ALA A 170 -0.66 -11.37 -7.29
N ALA A 171 -0.08 -10.25 -6.85
CA ALA A 171 -0.84 -9.11 -6.34
C ALA A 171 -1.81 -8.53 -7.37
N LEU A 172 -1.35 -8.25 -8.58
CA LEU A 172 -2.19 -7.74 -9.66
C LEU A 172 -3.31 -8.71 -10.04
N THR A 173 -3.02 -10.02 -10.10
CA THR A 173 -4.05 -11.05 -10.33
C THR A 173 -5.11 -11.02 -9.24
N TYR A 174 -4.67 -10.96 -7.98
CA TYR A 174 -5.54 -10.92 -6.82
C TYR A 174 -6.49 -9.72 -6.84
N GLN A 175 -5.97 -8.55 -7.15
CA GLN A 175 -6.74 -7.32 -7.26
C GLN A 175 -7.69 -7.33 -8.46
N ALA A 176 -7.25 -7.86 -9.61
CA ALA A 176 -8.11 -8.03 -10.78
C ALA A 176 -9.29 -8.97 -10.50
N LEU A 177 -9.09 -10.04 -9.72
CA LEU A 177 -10.21 -10.90 -9.27
C LEU A 177 -11.25 -10.14 -8.45
N ALA A 178 -10.83 -9.14 -7.69
CA ALA A 178 -11.71 -8.27 -6.94
C ALA A 178 -12.36 -7.17 -7.78
N SER A 179 -11.87 -6.88 -8.98
CA SER A 179 -12.39 -5.82 -9.86
C SER A 179 -13.60 -6.28 -10.65
N ASN A 180 -14.47 -5.33 -11.03
CA ASN A 180 -15.67 -5.65 -11.81
C ASN A 180 -15.30 -5.96 -13.26
N VAL A 181 -15.98 -6.96 -13.85
CA VAL A 181 -15.96 -7.21 -15.29
C VAL A 181 -16.59 -6.01 -16.00
N LYS A 182 -16.05 -5.65 -17.15
CA LYS A 182 -16.52 -4.52 -17.96
C LYS A 182 -18.04 -4.57 -18.16
N ASP A 183 -18.68 -3.42 -17.93
CA ASP A 183 -20.12 -3.23 -18.08
C ASP A 183 -20.99 -4.14 -17.18
N MET A 184 -20.40 -4.74 -16.14
CA MET A 184 -21.09 -5.63 -15.19
C MET A 184 -20.85 -5.17 -13.74
N ASP A 185 -21.85 -5.30 -12.90
CA ASP A 185 -21.70 -5.12 -11.44
C ASP A 185 -21.36 -6.45 -10.76
N THR A 186 -20.36 -7.13 -11.33
CA THR A 186 -19.93 -8.47 -10.90
C THR A 186 -18.41 -8.55 -10.97
N SER A 187 -17.76 -8.98 -9.89
CA SER A 187 -16.32 -9.16 -9.88
C SER A 187 -15.87 -10.30 -10.80
N LEU A 188 -14.62 -10.26 -11.27
CA LEU A 188 -14.05 -11.35 -12.06
C LEU A 188 -14.08 -12.67 -11.27
N LEU A 189 -13.79 -12.65 -9.95
CA LEU A 189 -13.91 -13.85 -9.11
C LEU A 189 -15.31 -14.43 -9.14
N SER A 190 -16.34 -13.60 -8.94
CA SER A 190 -17.74 -14.05 -8.96
C SER A 190 -18.13 -14.63 -10.32
N SER A 191 -17.63 -14.05 -11.42
CA SER A 191 -17.83 -14.57 -12.77
C SER A 191 -17.19 -15.93 -12.98
N LEU A 192 -15.95 -16.13 -12.49
CA LEU A 192 -15.23 -17.41 -12.57
C LEU A 192 -15.87 -18.51 -11.72
N ILE A 193 -16.44 -18.15 -10.57
CA ILE A 193 -17.25 -19.08 -9.76
C ILE A 193 -18.54 -19.46 -10.50
N ALA A 194 -19.24 -18.49 -11.07
CA ALA A 194 -20.52 -18.70 -11.74
C ALA A 194 -20.38 -19.59 -12.99
N ASN A 195 -19.27 -19.51 -13.72
CA ASN A 195 -19.00 -20.37 -14.89
C ASN A 195 -18.34 -21.71 -14.53
N GLY A 196 -18.09 -21.98 -13.24
CA GLY A 196 -17.52 -23.23 -12.75
C GLY A 196 -16.00 -23.37 -12.90
N ALA A 197 -15.29 -22.31 -13.28
CA ALA A 197 -13.84 -22.31 -13.40
C ALA A 197 -13.11 -22.34 -12.05
N ILE A 198 -13.76 -21.82 -11.03
CA ILE A 198 -13.29 -21.85 -9.64
C ILE A 198 -14.36 -22.50 -8.77
N ASP A 199 -13.94 -23.46 -7.93
CA ASP A 199 -14.82 -24.09 -6.97
C ASP A 199 -15.34 -23.07 -5.94
N LYS A 200 -16.67 -23.02 -5.79
CA LYS A 200 -17.32 -22.05 -4.90
C LYS A 200 -16.91 -22.21 -3.44
N ALA A 201 -16.77 -23.46 -2.96
CA ALA A 201 -16.45 -23.70 -1.56
C ALA A 201 -14.98 -23.32 -1.27
N ALA A 202 -14.06 -23.61 -2.20
CA ALA A 202 -12.67 -23.20 -2.10
C ALA A 202 -12.52 -21.67 -2.15
N ALA A 203 -13.35 -20.97 -2.93
CA ALA A 203 -13.30 -19.52 -3.08
C ALA A 203 -14.02 -18.75 -1.97
N GLN A 204 -14.83 -19.40 -1.12
CA GLN A 204 -15.64 -18.69 -0.11
C GLN A 204 -14.81 -17.79 0.82
N PRO A 205 -13.65 -18.24 1.40
CA PRO A 205 -12.83 -17.38 2.25
C PRO A 205 -12.31 -16.12 1.52
N LEU A 206 -11.92 -16.27 0.25
CA LEU A 206 -11.48 -15.16 -0.57
C LEU A 206 -12.63 -14.19 -0.92
N THR A 207 -13.80 -14.74 -1.23
CA THR A 207 -15.00 -13.93 -1.48
C THR A 207 -15.38 -13.11 -0.25
N ASP A 208 -15.45 -13.74 0.92
CA ASP A 208 -15.77 -13.06 2.18
C ASP A 208 -14.76 -11.94 2.50
N LYS A 209 -13.46 -12.19 2.23
CA LYS A 209 -12.39 -11.22 2.42
C LYS A 209 -12.53 -10.03 1.47
N ILE A 210 -12.77 -10.26 0.18
CA ILE A 210 -12.99 -9.21 -0.82
C ILE A 210 -14.23 -8.37 -0.47
N ASP A 211 -15.34 -9.01 -0.12
CA ASP A 211 -16.59 -8.32 0.20
C ASP A 211 -16.45 -7.45 1.46
N ALA A 212 -15.79 -7.96 2.50
CA ALA A 212 -15.53 -7.20 3.72
C ALA A 212 -14.61 -6.01 3.44
N TYR A 213 -13.55 -6.20 2.63
CA TYR A 213 -12.63 -5.13 2.27
C TYR A 213 -13.31 -4.04 1.42
N ARG A 214 -14.10 -4.43 0.42
CA ARG A 214 -14.89 -3.48 -0.40
C ARG A 214 -15.88 -2.66 0.45
N ALA A 215 -16.57 -3.29 1.39
CA ALA A 215 -17.48 -2.60 2.30
C ALA A 215 -16.72 -1.59 3.18
N LEU A 216 -15.51 -1.94 3.65
CA LEU A 216 -14.66 -1.03 4.38
C LEU A 216 -14.21 0.16 3.51
N VAL A 217 -13.65 -0.09 2.32
CA VAL A 217 -13.26 0.96 1.36
C VAL A 217 -14.42 1.91 1.06
N GLN A 218 -15.63 1.37 0.86
CA GLN A 218 -16.81 2.20 0.63
C GLN A 218 -17.10 3.15 1.81
N SER A 219 -16.82 2.73 3.05
CA SER A 219 -17.04 3.55 4.24
C SER A 219 -16.02 4.68 4.41
N THR A 220 -14.87 4.60 3.75
CA THR A 220 -13.81 5.61 3.79
C THR A 220 -13.91 6.65 2.67
N ARG A 221 -14.73 6.43 1.65
CA ARG A 221 -14.87 7.34 0.49
C ARG A 221 -15.22 8.79 0.84
N GLY A 222 -15.92 9.03 1.95
CA GLY A 222 -16.19 10.38 2.42
C GLY A 222 -14.95 11.16 2.84
N MET A 223 -13.80 10.48 3.00
CA MET A 223 -12.52 11.05 3.42
C MET A 223 -11.60 11.34 2.23
N GLU A 224 -11.85 10.74 1.06
CA GLU A 224 -11.07 10.94 -0.19
C GLU A 224 -11.09 12.40 -0.68
N SER A 225 -12.08 13.18 -0.26
CA SER A 225 -12.16 14.60 -0.60
C SER A 225 -11.12 15.48 0.12
N GLY A 226 -10.33 14.91 1.04
CA GLY A 226 -9.37 15.65 1.87
C GLY A 226 -10.01 16.61 2.89
N SER A 227 -11.35 16.71 2.92
CA SER A 227 -12.07 17.56 3.88
C SER A 227 -12.46 16.73 5.10
N MET A 228 -11.73 16.89 6.21
CA MET A 228 -11.89 16.08 7.42
C MET A 228 -11.66 16.86 8.73
N ASP A 229 -12.31 16.44 9.79
CA ASP A 229 -12.09 16.89 11.17
C ASP A 229 -11.87 15.64 12.03
N LEU A 230 -10.66 15.49 12.56
CA LEU A 230 -10.17 14.30 13.24
C LEU A 230 -9.55 14.66 14.58
N ASP A 231 -9.74 13.78 15.57
CA ASP A 231 -8.90 13.74 16.77
C ASP A 231 -8.01 12.50 16.73
N THR A 232 -6.75 12.63 17.14
CA THR A 232 -5.76 11.55 17.17
C THR A 232 -5.20 11.40 18.56
N VAL A 233 -5.07 10.16 19.03
CA VAL A 233 -4.32 9.80 20.24
C VAL A 233 -3.35 8.68 19.84
N SER A 234 -2.06 8.92 20.06
CA SER A 234 -0.99 7.95 19.79
C SER A 234 -0.20 7.67 21.05
N HIS A 235 0.01 6.41 21.36
CA HIS A 235 0.94 5.93 22.38
C HIS A 235 2.11 5.25 21.69
N ILE A 236 3.32 5.64 22.07
CA ILE A 236 4.56 5.11 21.51
C ILE A 236 5.46 4.68 22.65
N ASP A 237 5.77 3.39 22.71
CA ASP A 237 6.76 2.83 23.62
C ASP A 237 8.04 2.54 22.80
N MET A 238 9.13 3.23 23.12
CA MET A 238 10.40 3.11 22.42
C MET A 238 11.48 2.50 23.34
N THR A 239 12.24 1.57 22.81
CA THR A 239 13.43 1.00 23.49
C THR A 239 14.61 1.02 22.53
N ILE A 240 15.71 1.61 22.97
CA ILE A 240 16.98 1.66 22.25
C ILE A 240 17.99 0.80 23.01
N LYS A 241 18.65 -0.12 22.30
CA LYS A 241 19.79 -0.92 22.78
C LYS A 241 21.01 -0.55 21.96
N ALA A 242 22.04 -0.03 22.63
CA ALA A 242 23.30 0.35 22.00
C ALA A 242 24.42 0.13 22.99
N ASP A 243 25.55 -0.45 22.56
CA ASP A 243 26.76 -0.64 23.37
C ASP A 243 26.53 -1.37 24.71
N GLY A 244 25.52 -2.28 24.74
CA GLY A 244 25.16 -3.04 25.96
C GLY A 244 24.25 -2.25 26.93
N GLU A 245 23.95 -1.01 26.65
CA GLU A 245 22.98 -0.19 27.41
C GLU A 245 21.59 -0.27 26.80
N THR A 246 20.56 -0.12 27.66
CA THR A 246 19.17 -0.09 27.23
C THR A 246 18.51 1.16 27.79
N THR A 247 17.96 1.97 26.89
CA THR A 247 17.16 3.15 27.24
C THR A 247 15.73 2.96 26.74
N SER A 248 14.76 3.28 27.56
CA SER A 248 13.34 3.20 27.20
C SER A 248 12.64 4.56 27.43
N SER A 249 11.75 4.90 26.52
CA SER A 249 10.91 6.11 26.61
C SER A 249 9.49 5.77 26.19
N LYS A 250 8.51 6.44 26.81
CA LYS A 250 7.11 6.37 26.46
C LYS A 250 6.62 7.76 26.10
N MET A 251 5.84 7.85 25.07
CA MET A 251 5.27 9.11 24.63
C MET A 251 3.78 8.96 24.35
N THR A 252 3.03 9.99 24.69
CA THR A 252 1.63 10.11 24.32
C THR A 252 1.47 11.40 23.55
N THR A 253 0.94 11.29 22.32
CA THR A 253 0.59 12.44 21.48
C THR A 253 -0.91 12.52 21.35
N VAL A 254 -1.47 13.67 21.67
CA VAL A 254 -2.87 14.01 21.41
C VAL A 254 -2.90 15.11 20.37
N GLY A 255 -3.65 14.92 19.31
CA GLY A 255 -3.69 15.85 18.18
C GLY A 255 -5.11 16.06 17.66
N SER A 256 -5.27 17.11 16.86
CA SER A 256 -6.47 17.40 16.09
C SER A 256 -6.05 17.89 14.70
N THR A 257 -6.75 17.40 13.68
CA THR A 257 -6.55 17.79 12.28
C THR A 257 -7.87 18.24 11.71
N GLN A 258 -7.92 19.46 11.19
CA GLN A 258 -9.04 19.99 10.42
C GLN A 258 -8.50 20.43 9.07
N SER A 259 -9.03 19.83 7.98
CA SER A 259 -8.62 20.18 6.63
C SER A 259 -9.82 20.35 5.71
N ILE A 260 -9.74 21.31 4.80
CA ILE A 260 -10.63 21.48 3.67
C ILE A 260 -9.74 21.58 2.45
N VAL A 261 -9.81 20.59 1.55
CA VAL A 261 -9.07 20.56 0.30
C VAL A 261 -10.00 21.03 -0.82
N ASN A 262 -9.65 22.15 -1.46
CA ASN A 262 -10.42 22.75 -2.54
C ASN A 262 -9.49 23.47 -3.54
N GLY A 263 -8.55 22.75 -4.13
CA GLY A 263 -7.56 23.31 -5.04
C GLY A 263 -6.76 24.46 -4.39
N SER A 264 -6.83 25.65 -4.97
CA SER A 264 -6.09 26.81 -4.47
C SER A 264 -6.66 27.44 -3.18
N ASP A 265 -7.84 26.99 -2.69
CA ASP A 265 -8.47 27.45 -1.43
C ASP A 265 -8.39 26.35 -0.36
N SER A 266 -7.29 25.62 -0.32
CA SER A 266 -7.05 24.63 0.71
C SER A 266 -6.78 25.29 2.06
N ARG A 267 -7.40 24.77 3.11
CA ARG A 267 -7.32 25.29 4.49
C ARG A 267 -7.04 24.15 5.43
N MET A 268 -6.11 24.35 6.37
CA MET A 268 -5.70 23.32 7.30
C MET A 268 -5.42 23.91 8.69
N ALA A 269 -5.74 23.14 9.71
CA ALA A 269 -5.31 23.38 11.08
C ALA A 269 -4.93 22.02 11.69
N VAL A 270 -3.66 21.82 11.99
CA VAL A 270 -3.15 20.66 12.71
C VAL A 270 -2.55 21.13 14.01
N THR A 271 -2.91 20.48 15.10
CA THR A 271 -2.32 20.74 16.42
C THR A 271 -1.97 19.42 17.08
N SER A 272 -0.88 19.40 17.82
CA SER A 272 -0.50 18.23 18.62
C SER A 272 0.16 18.65 19.93
N LYS A 273 -0.02 17.80 20.95
CA LYS A 273 0.68 17.86 22.23
C LYS A 273 1.26 16.50 22.53
N THR A 274 2.57 16.44 22.60
CA THR A 274 3.31 15.23 22.97
C THR A 274 3.78 15.37 24.42
N THR A 275 3.55 14.33 25.21
CA THR A 275 4.00 14.22 26.61
C THR A 275 4.88 12.98 26.72
N ASP A 276 6.07 13.10 27.28
CA ASP A 276 6.97 11.98 27.57
C ASP A 276 6.73 11.38 28.96
N ASN A 277 7.49 10.35 29.33
CA ASN A 277 7.40 9.67 30.62
C ASN A 277 7.82 10.53 31.81
N ASP A 278 8.54 11.63 31.59
CA ASP A 278 8.97 12.57 32.62
C ASP A 278 7.98 13.72 32.80
N GLY A 279 6.94 13.74 31.98
CA GLY A 279 5.89 14.77 31.97
C GLY A 279 6.27 16.03 31.20
N THR A 280 7.42 16.01 30.50
CA THR A 280 7.81 17.11 29.58
C THR A 280 6.85 17.15 28.40
N THR A 281 6.43 18.34 28.03
CA THR A 281 5.47 18.51 26.94
C THR A 281 6.04 19.35 25.80
N THR A 282 5.76 18.91 24.57
CA THR A 282 5.98 19.69 23.37
C THR A 282 4.62 19.91 22.68
N GLU A 283 4.29 21.15 22.39
CA GLU A 283 3.09 21.51 21.65
C GLU A 283 3.50 22.03 20.26
N SER A 284 2.84 21.52 19.23
CA SER A 284 3.08 21.93 17.83
C SER A 284 1.77 22.27 17.14
N GLY A 285 1.82 23.22 16.24
CA GLY A 285 0.71 23.60 15.39
C GLY A 285 1.16 24.00 14.01
N SER A 286 0.39 23.60 12.99
CA SER A 286 0.59 24.00 11.60
C SER A 286 -0.75 24.44 11.03
N TRP A 287 -0.77 25.59 10.38
CA TRP A 287 -2.01 26.15 9.81
C TRP A 287 -1.78 26.66 8.40
N ILE A 288 -2.66 26.29 7.46
CA ILE A 288 -2.68 26.86 6.12
C ILE A 288 -3.86 27.79 6.03
N LYS A 289 -3.60 29.06 5.74
CA LYS A 289 -4.60 30.10 5.59
C LYS A 289 -4.14 31.18 4.63
N ASP A 290 -5.00 31.54 3.69
CA ASP A 290 -4.80 32.67 2.76
C ASP A 290 -3.43 32.62 2.03
N GLY A 291 -2.98 31.42 1.62
CA GLY A 291 -1.72 31.21 0.91
C GLY A 291 -0.46 31.23 1.81
N TRP A 292 -0.63 31.15 3.12
CA TRP A 292 0.47 31.07 4.08
C TRP A 292 0.41 29.79 4.91
N LEU A 293 1.59 29.20 5.15
CA LEU A 293 1.82 28.16 6.14
C LEU A 293 2.37 28.81 7.43
N TYR A 294 1.68 28.62 8.51
CA TYR A 294 2.06 29.05 9.85
C TYR A 294 2.49 27.83 10.66
N ILE A 295 3.64 27.90 11.33
CA ILE A 295 4.16 26.84 12.17
C ILE A 295 4.48 27.39 13.55
N SER A 296 3.99 26.73 14.60
CA SER A 296 4.33 27.06 15.98
C SER A 296 4.80 25.80 16.71
N THR A 297 5.87 25.93 17.49
CA THR A 297 6.35 24.85 18.38
C THR A 297 6.66 25.45 19.73
N THR A 298 6.14 24.84 20.79
CA THR A 298 6.43 25.18 22.17
C THR A 298 7.11 23.99 22.85
N ALA A 299 8.32 24.19 23.35
CA ALA A 299 9.08 23.19 24.09
C ALA A 299 9.82 23.90 25.24
N ASP A 300 9.88 23.31 26.42
CA ASP A 300 10.55 23.85 27.61
C ASP A 300 10.08 25.28 28.00
N GLY A 301 8.82 25.59 27.67
CA GLY A 301 8.20 26.92 27.95
C GLY A 301 8.56 28.00 26.94
N GLU A 302 9.41 27.72 25.95
CA GLU A 302 9.72 28.63 24.85
C GLU A 302 8.87 28.33 23.63
N THR A 303 8.37 29.36 22.94
CA THR A 303 7.54 29.24 21.75
C THR A 303 8.19 29.90 20.56
N ALA A 304 8.47 29.11 19.52
CA ALA A 304 8.84 29.59 18.19
C ALA A 304 7.60 29.70 17.30
N LYS A 305 7.49 30.80 16.53
CA LYS A 305 6.39 31.02 15.59
C LYS A 305 6.95 31.55 14.27
N ILE A 306 6.77 30.79 13.20
CA ILE A 306 7.23 31.17 11.86
C ILE A 306 6.08 31.07 10.84
N LYS A 307 6.13 31.87 9.80
CA LYS A 307 5.25 31.74 8.64
C LYS A 307 6.06 31.76 7.34
N LEU A 308 5.60 30.95 6.39
CA LEU A 308 6.20 30.80 5.07
C LEU A 308 5.12 31.04 4.03
N ALA A 309 5.49 31.62 2.88
CA ALA A 309 4.58 31.64 1.74
C ALA A 309 4.31 30.18 1.32
N ALA A 310 3.06 29.80 1.33
CA ALA A 310 2.66 28.48 0.83
C ALA A 310 2.74 28.53 -0.71
N GLY A 311 3.87 28.12 -1.27
CA GLY A 311 4.14 28.09 -2.72
C GLY A 311 3.32 27.01 -3.45
N SER A 312 3.76 26.65 -4.67
CA SER A 312 3.18 25.56 -5.47
C SER A 312 3.26 24.17 -4.79
N ASP A 313 4.05 24.06 -3.72
CA ASP A 313 4.34 22.82 -2.98
C ASP A 313 3.25 22.47 -1.95
N LEU A 314 2.14 23.23 -1.92
CA LEU A 314 0.95 22.88 -1.12
C LEU A 314 0.42 21.47 -1.43
N ALA A 315 0.61 20.96 -2.65
CA ALA A 315 0.23 19.61 -3.03
C ALA A 315 1.02 18.54 -2.23
N GLU A 316 2.31 18.79 -1.95
CA GLU A 316 3.12 17.88 -1.12
C GLU A 316 2.70 17.92 0.35
N LEU A 317 2.22 19.07 0.85
CA LEU A 317 1.68 19.18 2.21
C LEU A 317 0.28 18.54 2.34
N GLU A 318 -0.51 18.53 1.27
CA GLU A 318 -1.79 17.81 1.21
C GLU A 318 -1.59 16.31 1.37
N ASP A 319 -0.51 15.75 0.80
CA ASP A 319 -0.15 14.33 0.93
C ASP A 319 0.23 13.93 2.37
N LEU A 320 0.75 14.85 3.17
CA LEU A 320 1.09 14.61 4.58
C LEU A 320 -0.14 14.47 5.50
N VAL A 321 -1.31 14.94 5.08
CA VAL A 321 -2.54 14.94 5.88
C VAL A 321 -3.51 13.84 5.46
N GLN A 322 -3.22 13.15 4.35
CA GLN A 322 -4.06 12.06 3.86
C GLN A 322 -3.96 10.83 4.77
N LEU A 323 -5.11 10.33 5.21
CA LEU A 323 -5.17 9.00 5.78
C LEU A 323 -4.78 7.98 4.71
N PRO A 324 -4.18 6.82 5.09
CA PRO A 324 -3.84 5.79 4.12
C PRO A 324 -5.03 5.52 3.20
N ASP A 325 -4.84 5.73 1.90
CA ASP A 325 -5.89 5.46 0.91
C ASP A 325 -6.16 3.95 0.87
N LEU A 326 -7.26 3.54 1.50
CA LEU A 326 -7.80 2.19 1.41
C LEU A 326 -8.47 2.02 0.05
N ASN A 327 -7.68 2.00 -1.01
CA ASN A 327 -8.18 1.66 -2.34
C ASN A 327 -8.12 0.15 -2.59
N VAL A 328 -8.74 -0.30 -3.67
CA VAL A 328 -8.74 -1.74 -4.02
C VAL A 328 -7.31 -2.26 -4.23
N SER A 329 -6.37 -1.40 -4.64
CA SER A 329 -4.98 -1.79 -4.85
C SER A 329 -4.23 -2.21 -3.57
N GLY A 330 -4.71 -1.82 -2.38
CA GLY A 330 -4.17 -2.27 -1.10
C GLY A 330 -4.60 -3.69 -0.69
N LEU A 331 -5.61 -4.27 -1.35
CA LEU A 331 -6.18 -5.58 -0.95
C LEU A 331 -5.16 -6.71 -0.92
N ALA A 332 -4.18 -6.72 -1.84
CA ALA A 332 -3.16 -7.76 -1.92
C ALA A 332 -2.22 -7.80 -0.69
N MET A 333 -2.09 -6.70 0.05
CA MET A 333 -1.31 -6.62 1.28
C MET A 333 -2.09 -7.15 2.51
N VAL A 334 -3.40 -7.31 2.39
CA VAL A 334 -4.28 -7.72 3.48
C VAL A 334 -4.13 -9.21 3.73
N LYS A 335 -3.63 -9.57 4.91
CA LYS A 335 -3.53 -10.95 5.37
C LYS A 335 -4.90 -11.51 5.75
N SER A 336 -5.67 -10.73 6.52
CA SER A 336 -7.03 -11.09 6.90
C SER A 336 -7.89 -9.86 7.18
N ILE A 337 -9.19 -10.01 7.00
CA ILE A 337 -10.20 -9.07 7.47
C ILE A 337 -11.33 -9.84 8.11
N SER A 338 -11.82 -9.34 9.23
CA SER A 338 -12.98 -9.89 9.92
C SER A 338 -13.94 -8.79 10.31
N THR A 339 -15.20 -9.14 10.46
CA THR A 339 -16.25 -8.20 10.83
C THR A 339 -16.98 -8.65 12.08
N ARG A 340 -17.35 -7.71 12.94
CA ARG A 340 -18.22 -7.95 14.09
C ARG A 340 -19.20 -6.79 14.30
N ARG A 341 -20.36 -7.10 14.87
CA ARG A 341 -21.31 -6.05 15.31
C ARG A 341 -20.93 -5.51 16.70
N SER A 342 -21.07 -4.20 16.88
CA SER A 342 -20.89 -3.50 18.14
C SER A 342 -22.04 -2.50 18.30
N GLY A 343 -23.14 -2.93 18.94
CA GLY A 343 -24.39 -2.18 18.93
C GLY A 343 -24.96 -2.02 17.52
N SER A 344 -25.18 -0.78 17.09
CA SER A 344 -25.61 -0.46 15.71
C SER A 344 -24.47 -0.43 14.70
N ASP A 345 -23.22 -0.40 15.16
CA ASP A 345 -22.06 -0.21 14.32
C ASP A 345 -21.45 -1.54 13.88
N THR A 346 -20.67 -1.51 12.78
CA THR A 346 -19.87 -2.63 12.33
C THR A 346 -18.39 -2.32 12.58
N VAL A 347 -17.67 -3.25 13.20
CA VAL A 347 -16.23 -3.15 13.39
C VAL A 347 -15.55 -4.10 12.43
N TYR A 348 -14.71 -3.57 11.55
CA TYR A 348 -13.81 -4.32 10.68
C TYR A 348 -12.46 -4.41 11.38
N THR A 349 -11.89 -5.61 11.46
CA THR A 349 -10.49 -5.80 11.90
C THR A 349 -9.70 -6.28 10.72
N LEU A 350 -8.76 -5.47 10.27
CA LEU A 350 -7.90 -5.70 9.12
C LEU A 350 -6.48 -5.96 9.62
N VAL A 351 -5.84 -6.98 9.06
CA VAL A 351 -4.45 -7.32 9.36
C VAL A 351 -3.64 -7.23 8.07
N ILE A 352 -2.62 -6.38 8.06
CA ILE A 352 -1.60 -6.32 7.02
C ILE A 352 -0.45 -7.23 7.45
N GLY A 353 0.02 -8.10 6.57
CA GLY A 353 1.05 -9.09 6.88
C GLY A 353 2.42 -8.46 7.14
N GLN A 354 3.18 -9.05 8.04
CA GLN A 354 4.54 -8.63 8.42
C GLN A 354 5.45 -8.41 7.20
N SER A 355 5.43 -9.30 6.21
CA SER A 355 6.24 -9.18 4.99
C SER A 355 5.93 -7.91 4.21
N SER A 356 4.66 -7.55 4.06
CA SER A 356 4.25 -6.30 3.42
C SER A 356 4.74 -5.08 4.20
N VAL A 357 4.63 -5.13 5.54
CA VAL A 357 5.09 -4.04 6.42
C VAL A 357 6.60 -3.86 6.35
N ASN A 358 7.38 -4.95 6.46
CA ASN A 358 8.83 -4.91 6.35
C ASN A 358 9.28 -4.33 5.01
N SER A 359 8.69 -4.77 3.91
CA SER A 359 9.02 -4.25 2.58
C SER A 359 8.79 -2.74 2.46
N LEU A 360 7.70 -2.21 3.02
CA LEU A 360 7.43 -0.78 3.05
C LEU A 360 8.48 -0.02 3.89
N LEU A 361 8.83 -0.55 5.06
CA LEU A 361 9.81 0.08 5.96
C LEU A 361 11.22 0.05 5.38
N ASP A 362 11.70 -1.08 4.86
CA ASP A 362 13.06 -1.20 4.30
C ASP A 362 13.29 -0.23 3.16
N SER A 363 12.28 0.00 2.36
CA SER A 363 12.27 0.99 1.30
C SER A 363 12.43 2.41 1.82
N THR A 364 11.61 2.78 2.81
CA THR A 364 11.69 4.09 3.46
C THR A 364 13.08 4.33 4.04
N LEU A 365 13.62 3.32 4.74
CA LEU A 365 14.94 3.39 5.36
C LEU A 365 16.06 3.53 4.30
N SER A 366 15.96 2.82 3.17
CA SER A 366 16.91 2.96 2.06
C SER A 366 16.88 4.35 1.45
N GLY A 367 15.69 4.88 1.16
CA GLY A 367 15.54 6.25 0.64
C GLY A 367 16.07 7.33 1.59
N MET A 368 15.93 7.11 2.91
CA MET A 368 16.53 8.01 3.92
C MET A 368 18.05 7.96 3.92
N LEU A 369 18.67 6.77 3.78
CA LEU A 369 20.13 6.62 3.69
C LEU A 369 20.69 7.26 2.43
N ASP A 370 20.02 7.08 1.29
CA ASP A 370 20.45 7.67 0.01
C ASP A 370 20.43 9.20 0.01
N GLY A 371 19.59 9.82 0.84
CA GLY A 371 19.53 11.28 1.04
C GLY A 371 20.54 11.86 2.04
N MET A 372 21.36 11.01 2.69
CA MET A 372 22.32 11.46 3.72
C MET A 372 23.75 11.47 3.16
N GLU A 373 24.37 12.65 3.08
CA GLU A 373 25.74 12.84 2.53
C GLU A 373 26.84 12.05 3.25
N ASP A 374 26.64 11.69 4.54
CA ASP A 374 27.63 11.02 5.40
C ASP A 374 27.24 9.56 5.74
N ALA A 375 26.35 8.92 4.97
CA ALA A 375 25.84 7.58 5.27
C ALA A 375 26.69 6.42 4.70
N GLU A 376 27.89 6.69 4.16
CA GLU A 376 28.72 5.69 3.52
C GLU A 376 29.04 4.51 4.48
N GLY A 377 28.57 3.32 4.11
CA GLY A 377 28.74 2.10 4.87
C GLY A 377 27.79 1.89 6.05
N ILE A 378 26.88 2.83 6.34
CA ILE A 378 25.78 2.59 7.30
C ILE A 378 24.77 1.65 6.65
N THR A 379 24.33 0.63 7.39
CA THR A 379 23.25 -0.24 6.96
C THR A 379 22.10 -0.20 7.96
N MET A 380 20.87 -0.22 7.44
CA MET A 380 19.66 -0.33 8.23
C MET A 380 18.82 -1.50 7.71
N SER A 381 18.18 -2.20 8.62
CA SER A 381 17.16 -3.19 8.30
C SER A 381 16.02 -3.11 9.29
N SER A 382 14.81 -3.48 8.86
CA SER A 382 13.64 -3.43 9.72
C SER A 382 13.06 -4.81 9.99
N GLN A 383 12.42 -4.95 11.14
CA GLN A 383 11.57 -6.07 11.49
C GLN A 383 10.30 -5.54 12.14
N ALA A 384 9.18 -5.70 11.47
CA ALA A 384 7.88 -5.28 12.00
C ALA A 384 7.04 -6.49 12.43
N SER A 385 6.02 -6.23 13.25
CA SER A 385 4.90 -7.16 13.44
C SER A 385 3.87 -6.99 12.32
N ASP A 386 2.87 -7.88 12.27
CA ASP A 386 1.63 -7.59 11.53
C ASP A 386 1.05 -6.25 12.03
N ILE A 387 0.51 -5.42 11.11
CA ILE A 387 -0.30 -4.25 11.49
C ILE A 387 -1.74 -4.72 11.68
N THR A 388 -2.26 -4.56 12.88
CA THR A 388 -3.68 -4.82 13.16
C THR A 388 -4.41 -3.49 13.27
N SER A 389 -5.37 -3.27 12.39
CA SER A 389 -6.20 -2.07 12.38
C SER A 389 -7.67 -2.43 12.59
N SER A 390 -8.39 -1.66 13.40
CA SER A 390 -9.83 -1.79 13.56
C SER A 390 -10.53 -0.51 13.12
N TYR A 391 -11.59 -0.66 12.34
CA TYR A 391 -12.39 0.42 11.76
C TYR A 391 -13.81 0.28 12.27
N THR A 392 -14.27 1.25 13.02
CA THR A 392 -15.66 1.31 13.50
C THR A 392 -16.50 2.14 12.53
N VAL A 393 -17.43 1.47 11.86
CA VAL A 393 -18.31 2.06 10.84
C VAL A 393 -19.74 2.09 11.34
N SER A 394 -20.38 3.24 11.24
CA SER A 394 -21.78 3.43 11.67
C SER A 394 -22.75 2.59 10.82
N SER A 395 -23.98 2.45 11.29
CA SER A 395 -25.08 1.82 10.52
C SER A 395 -25.40 2.53 9.20
N GLN A 396 -24.93 3.77 9.03
CA GLN A 396 -25.08 4.58 7.82
C GLN A 396 -23.89 4.41 6.84
N GLY A 397 -22.90 3.54 7.18
CA GLY A 397 -21.72 3.31 6.36
C GLY A 397 -20.65 4.39 6.48
N VAL A 398 -20.64 5.18 7.56
CA VAL A 398 -19.67 6.25 7.79
C VAL A 398 -18.63 5.80 8.81
N LEU A 399 -17.33 5.97 8.51
CA LEU A 399 -16.24 5.71 9.44
C LEU A 399 -16.32 6.67 10.64
N LYS A 400 -16.24 6.12 11.84
CA LYS A 400 -16.24 6.85 13.12
C LYS A 400 -14.90 6.85 13.82
N GLU A 401 -14.22 5.71 13.75
CA GLU A 401 -12.96 5.48 14.46
C GLU A 401 -12.08 4.51 13.68
N LEU A 402 -10.78 4.80 13.66
CA LEU A 402 -9.73 3.90 13.24
C LEU A 402 -8.77 3.72 14.42
N ARG A 403 -8.43 2.49 14.77
CA ARG A 403 -7.35 2.17 15.69
C ARG A 403 -6.37 1.25 14.99
N ALA A 404 -5.06 1.56 15.09
CA ALA A 404 -3.98 0.74 14.55
C ALA A 404 -2.94 0.47 15.64
N ALA A 405 -2.49 -0.79 15.74
CA ALA A 405 -1.43 -1.19 16.64
C ALA A 405 -0.42 -2.08 15.92
N TYR A 406 0.87 -1.79 16.10
CA TYR A 406 1.97 -2.56 15.53
C TYR A 406 3.27 -2.27 16.28
N SER A 407 4.30 -3.07 16.03
CA SER A 407 5.65 -2.81 16.53
C SER A 407 6.67 -2.97 15.42
N THR A 408 7.75 -2.19 15.51
CA THR A 408 8.90 -2.28 14.61
C THR A 408 10.20 -2.31 15.40
N THR A 409 11.17 -3.04 14.90
CA THR A 409 12.56 -2.96 15.35
C THR A 409 13.42 -2.58 14.16
N ILE A 410 14.20 -1.52 14.29
CA ILE A 410 15.17 -1.07 13.30
C ILE A 410 16.55 -1.40 13.82
N HIS A 411 17.31 -2.14 13.04
CA HIS A 411 18.69 -2.50 13.29
C HIS A 411 19.60 -1.55 12.51
N PHE A 412 20.45 -0.84 13.21
CA PHE A 412 21.50 0.01 12.63
C PHE A 412 22.85 -0.65 12.77
N SER A 413 23.65 -0.63 11.71
CA SER A 413 25.05 -1.02 11.76
C SER A 413 25.90 0.08 11.15
N ILE A 414 26.82 0.61 11.95
CA ILE A 414 27.75 1.68 11.57
C ILE A 414 29.13 1.03 11.48
N PRO A 415 29.82 1.09 10.33
CA PRO A 415 31.12 0.47 10.16
C PRO A 415 32.18 1.14 11.05
N ALA A 416 33.26 0.39 11.36
CA ALA A 416 34.41 0.96 12.04
C ALA A 416 35.07 2.02 11.15
N THR A 417 35.50 3.12 11.77
CA THR A 417 36.35 4.15 11.15
C THR A 417 37.75 4.08 11.75
N ALA A 418 38.69 4.93 11.27
CA ALA A 418 40.02 5.05 11.85
C ALA A 418 40.00 5.45 13.34
N ASP A 419 38.97 6.18 13.77
CA ASP A 419 38.84 6.79 15.08
C ASP A 419 37.76 6.15 15.97
N SER A 420 36.95 5.19 15.43
CA SER A 420 35.82 4.59 16.16
C SER A 420 35.60 3.12 15.78
N PRO A 421 35.35 2.23 16.74
CA PRO A 421 34.97 0.83 16.46
C PRO A 421 33.61 0.78 15.76
N ALA A 422 33.32 -0.36 15.11
CA ALA A 422 31.98 -0.62 14.58
C ALA A 422 30.95 -0.59 15.71
N GLN A 423 29.78 -0.01 15.43
CA GLN A 423 28.69 0.12 16.40
C GLN A 423 27.41 -0.49 15.83
N THR A 424 26.60 -1.07 16.70
CA THR A 424 25.26 -1.55 16.38
C THR A 424 24.25 -0.95 17.34
N MET A 425 23.05 -0.65 16.83
CA MET A 425 21.96 -0.14 17.64
C MET A 425 20.65 -0.77 17.18
N ASP A 426 19.88 -1.25 18.15
CA ASP A 426 18.50 -1.71 17.92
C ASP A 426 17.54 -0.68 18.49
N MET A 427 16.63 -0.18 17.67
CA MET A 427 15.55 0.68 18.11
C MET A 427 14.22 -0.06 17.90
N THR A 428 13.55 -0.41 19.00
CA THR A 428 12.22 -1.03 18.96
C THR A 428 11.18 0.00 19.35
N CYS A 429 10.14 0.17 18.51
CA CYS A 429 8.99 1.03 18.77
C CYS A 429 7.70 0.20 18.72
N ALA A 430 6.84 0.36 19.72
CA ALA A 430 5.47 -0.14 19.69
C ALA A 430 4.52 1.06 19.59
N TYR A 431 3.58 0.97 18.66
CA TYR A 431 2.62 2.02 18.33
C TYR A 431 1.20 1.55 18.63
N ASP A 432 0.41 2.41 19.25
CA ASP A 432 -1.05 2.26 19.41
C ASP A 432 -1.68 3.61 19.13
N THR A 433 -2.32 3.74 17.98
CA THR A 433 -2.91 5.01 17.51
C THR A 433 -4.41 4.84 17.33
N THR A 434 -5.17 5.79 17.87
CA THR A 434 -6.61 5.91 17.66
C THR A 434 -6.91 7.24 16.98
N ILE A 435 -7.66 7.19 15.87
CA ILE A 435 -8.16 8.35 15.15
C ILE A 435 -9.68 8.34 15.24
N THR A 436 -10.26 9.43 15.74
CA THR A 436 -11.72 9.63 15.82
C THR A 436 -12.14 10.61 14.75
N VAL A 437 -13.06 10.22 13.89
CA VAL A 437 -13.61 11.06 12.82
C VAL A 437 -14.79 11.85 13.37
N LYS A 438 -14.66 13.18 13.44
CA LYS A 438 -15.71 14.09 13.91
C LYS A 438 -16.60 14.58 12.77
N ALA A 439 -16.00 14.91 11.64
CA ALA A 439 -16.73 15.34 10.45
C ALA A 439 -15.94 15.04 9.17
N THR A 440 -16.66 14.93 8.05
CA THR A 440 -16.07 14.81 6.69
C THR A 440 -16.84 15.67 5.69
N GLY A 441 -16.22 16.01 4.57
CA GLY A 441 -16.83 16.76 3.47
C GLY A 441 -17.32 18.16 3.87
N SER A 442 -18.50 18.54 3.46
CA SER A 442 -19.07 19.89 3.68
C SER A 442 -19.39 20.24 5.14
N ALA A 443 -19.37 19.26 6.04
CA ALA A 443 -19.60 19.49 7.46
C ALA A 443 -18.35 20.02 8.20
N VAL A 444 -17.18 19.93 7.57
CA VAL A 444 -15.89 20.34 8.16
C VAL A 444 -15.79 21.85 8.25
N LYS A 445 -15.24 22.32 9.37
CA LYS A 445 -14.90 23.73 9.60
C LYS A 445 -13.50 23.82 10.14
N VAL A 446 -12.64 24.57 9.46
CA VAL A 446 -11.28 24.84 9.93
C VAL A 446 -11.30 26.05 10.86
N THR A 447 -10.79 25.87 12.06
CA THR A 447 -10.66 26.91 13.08
C THR A 447 -9.19 27.26 13.29
N TYR A 448 -8.89 28.55 13.42
CA TYR A 448 -7.53 29.05 13.60
C TYR A 448 -7.36 29.70 14.95
N PRO A 449 -6.21 29.56 15.61
CA PRO A 449 -5.85 30.40 16.74
C PRO A 449 -5.56 31.84 16.26
N ASP A 450 -5.15 32.71 17.18
CA ASP A 450 -4.58 33.99 16.80
C ASP A 450 -3.23 33.77 16.07
N LEU A 451 -3.21 34.10 14.78
CA LEU A 451 -2.03 33.96 13.89
C LEU A 451 -1.20 35.28 13.86
N SER A 452 -1.49 36.24 14.73
CA SER A 452 -0.62 37.41 14.90
C SER A 452 0.71 37.00 15.57
N GLY A 453 1.78 37.73 15.28
CA GLY A 453 3.09 37.47 15.90
C GLY A 453 3.90 36.35 15.32
N PHE A 454 3.50 35.76 14.16
CA PHE A 454 4.35 34.85 13.39
C PHE A 454 5.36 35.65 12.57
N VAL A 455 6.62 35.21 12.59
CA VAL A 455 7.74 35.85 11.87
C VAL A 455 7.84 35.20 10.49
N GLU A 456 7.84 36.02 9.45
CA GLU A 456 8.04 35.56 8.09
C GLU A 456 9.50 35.16 7.86
N ILE A 457 9.69 33.98 7.27
CA ILE A 457 10.99 33.46 6.85
C ILE A 457 10.94 33.26 5.34
N ASP A 458 11.90 33.86 4.63
CA ASP A 458 12.16 33.55 3.21
C ASP A 458 13.01 32.29 3.15
N MET A 459 12.56 31.32 2.37
CA MET A 459 13.37 30.16 1.99
C MET A 459 13.99 30.44 0.64
N ASP A 460 15.19 31.09 0.64
CA ASP A 460 16.01 31.26 -0.55
C ASP A 460 16.60 29.95 -1.07
#